data_6ba9e21eb0dc9cfe43173b531cd5cbf4
#
_entry.id   6ba9e21eb0dc9cfe43173b531cd5cbf4
#
_cell.length_a   1.000
_cell.length_b   1.000
_cell.length_c   1.000
_cell.angle_alpha   90.00
_cell.angle_beta   90.00
_cell.angle_gamma   90.00
#
_symmetry.space_group_name_H-M   'P 1'
#
loop_
_entity.id
_entity.type
_entity.pdbx_description
1 polymer ?
#
loop_
_entity_poly.entity_id
_entity_poly.type
_entity_poly.pdbx_seq_one_letter_code
_entity_poly.pdbx_strand_id
1 'polypeptide(L)'
;MNNNNFNHGNNLPQNTNGNNPFEIFNYKNLGSVRCYIDQFGMKWFCNIDVCNILDITDQNVALRRLDPKGVCSTPILTNGGYQNANFINEGNLMELIFTSKKPEAKEFRSWVCQELLPQLSTKGYYVMNNVTPATVLVEMSKLVYQHDNRIQTLE
;
A
#
# COMPACT_ATOMS: atom_id res chain seq x y z
N MET A 1 -29.45 -16.55 -8.85
CA MET A 1 -28.18 -17.24 -8.53
C MET A 1 -27.08 -16.72 -9.46
N ASN A 2 -26.43 -15.64 -9.10
CA ASN A 2 -25.31 -15.11 -9.87
C ASN A 2 -24.02 -15.47 -9.13
N ASN A 3 -23.43 -16.57 -9.54
CA ASN A 3 -22.08 -16.94 -9.17
C ASN A 3 -21.11 -16.01 -9.91
N ASN A 4 -20.86 -14.84 -9.36
CA ASN A 4 -19.67 -14.07 -9.76
C ASN A 4 -18.45 -14.70 -9.08
N ASN A 5 -18.02 -15.83 -9.62
CA ASN A 5 -16.71 -16.37 -9.41
C ASN A 5 -15.71 -15.42 -10.10
N PHE A 6 -15.30 -14.37 -9.39
CA PHE A 6 -14.08 -13.66 -9.76
C PHE A 6 -12.92 -14.60 -9.51
N ASN A 7 -12.66 -15.42 -10.49
CA ASN A 7 -11.45 -16.21 -10.60
C ASN A 7 -10.30 -15.18 -10.72
N HIS A 8 -9.67 -14.84 -9.61
CA HIS A 8 -8.39 -14.17 -9.61
C HIS A 8 -7.36 -15.21 -10.07
N GLY A 9 -7.52 -15.61 -11.35
CA GLY A 9 -6.64 -16.57 -11.99
C GLY A 9 -5.22 -16.03 -12.00
N ASN A 10 -4.34 -16.76 -11.37
CA ASN A 10 -2.91 -16.92 -11.61
C ASN A 10 -2.16 -15.77 -12.34
N ASN A 11 -2.44 -14.52 -11.97
CA ASN A 11 -1.61 -13.41 -12.41
C ASN A 11 -0.46 -13.25 -11.41
N LEU A 12 0.52 -14.13 -11.52
CA LEU A 12 1.87 -13.85 -11.04
C LEU A 12 2.28 -12.48 -11.54
N PRO A 13 2.80 -11.60 -10.70
CA PRO A 13 3.40 -10.37 -11.16
C PRO A 13 4.47 -10.74 -12.20
N GLN A 14 4.19 -10.39 -13.46
CA GLN A 14 5.08 -10.69 -14.59
C GLN A 14 6.26 -9.73 -14.51
N ASN A 15 7.35 -10.17 -13.89
CA ASN A 15 8.61 -9.45 -14.00
C ASN A 15 9.38 -10.00 -15.22
N THR A 16 9.40 -9.21 -16.27
CA THR A 16 10.13 -9.53 -17.51
C THR A 16 11.65 -9.49 -17.37
N ASN A 17 12.18 -9.09 -16.22
CA ASN A 17 13.62 -8.86 -16.01
C ASN A 17 14.31 -9.89 -15.11
N GLY A 18 13.68 -11.03 -14.81
CA GLY A 18 14.31 -12.12 -14.03
C GLY A 18 14.58 -11.80 -12.55
N ASN A 19 14.22 -10.62 -12.07
CA ASN A 19 14.34 -10.20 -10.69
C ASN A 19 13.03 -10.48 -9.93
N ASN A 20 13.12 -10.62 -8.62
CA ASN A 20 12.00 -10.86 -7.73
C ASN A 20 10.84 -9.88 -8.05
N PRO A 21 9.62 -10.36 -8.36
CA PRO A 21 8.48 -9.50 -8.70
C PRO A 21 7.95 -8.68 -7.52
N PHE A 22 8.46 -8.96 -6.32
CA PHE A 22 8.06 -8.27 -5.11
C PHE A 22 9.00 -7.13 -4.82
N GLU A 23 8.42 -5.94 -4.60
CA GLU A 23 9.11 -4.82 -3.99
C GLU A 23 9.15 -5.02 -2.47
N ILE A 24 10.22 -4.55 -1.85
CA ILE A 24 10.35 -4.56 -0.39
C ILE A 24 10.07 -3.15 0.11
N PHE A 25 8.98 -2.99 0.83
CA PHE A 25 8.65 -1.74 1.50
C PHE A 25 9.16 -1.78 2.94
N ASN A 26 10.09 -0.89 3.27
CA ASN A 26 10.61 -0.75 4.63
C ASN A 26 9.84 0.35 5.36
N TYR A 27 9.18 0.00 6.45
CA TYR A 27 8.50 0.97 7.28
C TYR A 27 9.35 1.31 8.50
N LYS A 28 10.06 2.44 8.42
CA LYS A 28 10.96 2.91 9.50
C LYS A 28 11.87 1.77 9.98
N ASN A 29 12.01 1.61 11.29
CA ASN A 29 12.79 0.53 11.92
C ASN A 29 11.95 -0.69 12.33
N LEU A 30 10.70 -0.78 11.84
CA LEU A 30 9.75 -1.81 12.29
C LEU A 30 9.82 -3.10 11.48
N GLY A 31 10.33 -3.06 10.27
CA GLY A 31 10.47 -4.24 9.41
C GLY A 31 10.19 -3.98 7.95
N SER A 32 10.22 -5.05 7.18
CA SER A 32 10.05 -5.06 5.73
C SER A 32 8.79 -5.80 5.35
N VAL A 33 8.05 -5.29 4.39
CA VAL A 33 6.86 -5.92 3.81
C VAL A 33 7.09 -6.16 2.33
N ARG A 34 6.92 -7.39 1.88
CA ARG A 34 6.86 -7.73 0.45
C ARG A 34 5.55 -7.21 -0.12
N CYS A 35 5.62 -6.51 -1.22
CA CYS A 35 4.45 -5.98 -1.90
C CYS A 35 4.61 -6.09 -3.41
N TYR A 36 3.51 -6.03 -4.14
CA TYR A 36 3.50 -5.93 -5.59
C TYR A 36 2.30 -5.10 -6.06
N ILE A 37 2.40 -4.61 -7.28
CA ILE A 37 1.31 -3.91 -7.97
C ILE A 37 0.77 -4.84 -9.04
N ASP A 38 -0.54 -5.07 -9.06
CA ASP A 38 -1.17 -5.90 -10.07
C ASP A 38 -1.39 -5.15 -11.39
N GLN A 39 -1.89 -5.86 -12.40
CA GLN A 39 -2.18 -5.31 -13.73
C GLN A 39 -3.22 -4.17 -13.74
N PHE A 40 -4.00 -4.03 -12.66
CA PHE A 40 -5.00 -2.97 -12.48
C PHE A 40 -4.47 -1.78 -11.67
N GLY A 41 -3.19 -1.82 -11.27
CA GLY A 41 -2.57 -0.80 -10.44
C GLY A 41 -2.88 -0.92 -8.94
N MET A 42 -3.49 -2.03 -8.50
CA MET A 42 -3.77 -2.27 -7.09
C MET A 42 -2.54 -2.79 -6.37
N LYS A 43 -2.29 -2.26 -5.19
CA LYS A 43 -1.18 -2.67 -4.33
C LYS A 43 -1.61 -3.81 -3.42
N TRP A 44 -0.75 -4.81 -3.33
CA TRP A 44 -0.92 -6.00 -2.52
C TRP A 44 0.25 -6.20 -1.57
N PHE A 45 -0.04 -6.45 -0.31
CA PHE A 45 0.95 -6.57 0.77
C PHE A 45 0.92 -7.97 1.36
N CYS A 46 2.10 -8.56 1.58
CA CYS A 46 2.21 -9.88 2.17
C CYS A 46 1.67 -9.89 3.61
N ASN A 47 0.62 -10.66 3.85
CA ASN A 47 -0.08 -10.66 5.13
C ASN A 47 0.80 -11.10 6.31
N ILE A 48 1.65 -12.10 6.11
CA ILE A 48 2.55 -12.58 7.16
C ILE A 48 3.54 -11.49 7.58
N ASP A 49 4.06 -10.73 6.63
CA ASP A 49 5.00 -9.65 6.92
C ASP A 49 4.31 -8.52 7.68
N VAL A 50 3.09 -8.16 7.27
CA VAL A 50 2.27 -7.15 7.96
C VAL A 50 1.95 -7.59 9.39
N CYS A 51 1.52 -8.83 9.57
CA CYS A 51 1.20 -9.38 10.90
C CYS A 51 2.43 -9.38 11.82
N ASN A 52 3.61 -9.70 11.29
CA ASN A 52 4.85 -9.67 12.05
C ASN A 52 5.20 -8.24 12.52
N ILE A 53 5.03 -7.24 11.66
CA ILE A 53 5.26 -5.84 12.01
C ILE A 53 4.26 -5.35 13.07
N LEU A 54 3.01 -5.76 12.96
CA LEU A 54 1.93 -5.33 13.85
C LEU A 54 1.79 -6.19 15.12
N ASP A 55 2.70 -7.16 15.34
CA ASP A 55 2.66 -8.11 16.46
C ASP A 55 1.34 -8.91 16.54
N ILE A 56 0.78 -9.25 15.38
CA ILE A 56 -0.41 -10.08 15.27
C ILE A 56 0.03 -11.55 15.22
N THR A 57 -0.24 -12.29 16.29
CA THR A 57 0.22 -13.67 16.45
C THR A 57 -0.59 -14.67 15.61
N ASP A 58 -1.89 -14.48 15.49
CA ASP A 58 -2.78 -15.34 14.70
C ASP A 58 -3.19 -14.68 13.39
N GLN A 59 -2.42 -14.97 12.36
CA GLN A 59 -2.63 -14.44 11.00
C GLN A 59 -3.94 -14.95 10.38
N ASN A 60 -4.35 -16.18 10.68
CA ASN A 60 -5.57 -16.77 10.14
C ASN A 60 -6.81 -16.11 10.75
N VAL A 61 -6.77 -15.80 12.04
CA VAL A 61 -7.84 -15.02 12.68
C VAL A 61 -7.90 -13.62 12.11
N ALA A 62 -6.75 -12.98 11.89
CA ALA A 62 -6.69 -11.67 11.26
C ALA A 62 -7.34 -11.69 9.87
N LEU A 63 -6.95 -12.62 9.00
CA LEU A 63 -7.51 -12.75 7.64
C LEU A 63 -9.03 -12.95 7.62
N ARG A 64 -9.57 -13.74 8.55
CA ARG A 64 -11.02 -13.99 8.62
C ARG A 64 -11.86 -12.76 8.95
N ARG A 65 -11.26 -11.73 9.51
CA ARG A 65 -11.91 -10.46 9.86
C ARG A 65 -11.86 -9.43 8.73
N LEU A 66 -11.01 -9.65 7.73
CA LEU A 66 -10.82 -8.75 6.62
C LEU A 66 -11.88 -8.99 5.53
N ASP A 67 -12.05 -7.99 4.66
CA ASP A 67 -12.86 -8.14 3.46
C ASP A 67 -12.24 -9.20 2.54
N PRO A 68 -12.94 -10.32 2.27
CA PRO A 68 -12.40 -11.38 1.41
C PRO A 68 -12.09 -10.92 -0.02
N LYS A 69 -12.73 -9.86 -0.50
CA LYS A 69 -12.42 -9.26 -1.81
C LYS A 69 -11.03 -8.61 -1.85
N GLY A 70 -10.52 -8.22 -0.70
CA GLY A 70 -9.17 -7.65 -0.53
C GLY A 70 -8.12 -8.66 -0.10
N VAL A 71 -8.35 -9.95 -0.27
CA VAL A 71 -7.41 -11.04 0.04
C VAL A 71 -7.18 -11.88 -1.20
N CYS A 72 -5.92 -12.14 -1.54
CA CYS A 72 -5.55 -13.07 -2.60
C CYS A 72 -4.42 -13.99 -2.15
N SER A 73 -4.30 -15.13 -2.82
CA SER A 73 -3.21 -16.09 -2.62
C SER A 73 -2.25 -16.00 -3.81
N THR A 74 -0.98 -15.77 -3.53
CA THR A 74 0.06 -15.60 -4.55
C THR A 74 1.24 -16.51 -4.22
N PRO A 75 1.79 -17.28 -5.18
CA PRO A 75 2.97 -18.08 -4.97
C PRO A 75 4.19 -17.18 -4.77
N ILE A 76 4.95 -17.47 -3.73
CA ILE A 76 6.24 -16.83 -3.42
C ILE A 76 7.34 -17.88 -3.39
N LEU A 77 8.55 -17.49 -3.78
CA LEU A 77 9.71 -18.35 -3.66
C LEU A 77 10.27 -18.29 -2.25
N THR A 78 10.37 -19.43 -1.61
CA THR A 78 10.99 -19.62 -0.29
C THR A 78 12.18 -20.56 -0.39
N ASN A 79 12.94 -20.74 0.70
CA ASN A 79 14.04 -21.71 0.76
C ASN A 79 13.58 -23.16 0.49
N GLY A 80 12.29 -23.46 0.73
CA GLY A 80 11.67 -24.78 0.45
C GLY A 80 10.97 -24.87 -0.92
N GLY A 81 11.18 -23.90 -1.82
CA GLY A 81 10.50 -23.81 -3.11
C GLY A 81 9.32 -22.83 -3.10
N TYR A 82 8.46 -22.93 -4.13
CA TYR A 82 7.28 -22.08 -4.23
C TYR A 82 6.21 -22.48 -3.21
N GLN A 83 5.75 -21.50 -2.45
CA GLN A 83 4.66 -21.66 -1.48
C GLN A 83 3.63 -20.55 -1.67
N ASN A 84 2.37 -20.86 -1.47
CA ASN A 84 1.31 -19.86 -1.52
C ASN A 84 1.31 -19.01 -0.26
N ALA A 85 1.35 -17.69 -0.43
CA ALA A 85 1.20 -16.73 0.63
C ALA A 85 -0.04 -15.87 0.42
N ASN A 86 -0.68 -15.46 1.50
CA ASN A 86 -1.80 -14.55 1.45
C ASN A 86 -1.30 -13.10 1.35
N PHE A 87 -1.91 -12.35 0.43
CA PHE A 87 -1.69 -10.93 0.24
C PHE A 87 -2.99 -10.18 0.48
N ILE A 88 -2.88 -9.00 1.02
CA ILE A 88 -4.00 -8.11 1.34
C ILE A 88 -3.85 -6.78 0.60
N ASN A 89 -4.96 -6.18 0.23
CA ASN A 89 -4.97 -4.86 -0.40
C ASN A 89 -4.78 -3.72 0.61
N GLU A 90 -4.69 -2.47 0.14
CA GLU A 90 -4.51 -1.29 1.00
C GLU A 90 -5.64 -1.13 2.02
N GLY A 91 -6.90 -1.38 1.66
CA GLY A 91 -8.04 -1.28 2.57
C GLY A 91 -7.92 -2.24 3.75
N ASN A 92 -7.58 -3.50 3.48
CA ASN A 92 -7.37 -4.51 4.51
C ASN A 92 -6.11 -4.22 5.35
N LEU A 93 -5.04 -3.71 4.73
CA LEU A 93 -3.86 -3.26 5.46
C LEU A 93 -4.21 -2.16 6.47
N MET A 94 -4.99 -1.16 6.04
CA MET A 94 -5.44 -0.08 6.92
C MET A 94 -6.29 -0.61 8.07
N GLU A 95 -7.17 -1.57 7.81
CA GLU A 95 -7.99 -2.20 8.84
C GLU A 95 -7.14 -2.90 9.92
N LEU A 96 -6.10 -3.64 9.51
CA LEU A 96 -5.15 -4.24 10.46
C LEU A 96 -4.39 -3.18 11.27
N ILE A 97 -3.94 -2.11 10.64
CA ILE A 97 -3.27 -1.00 11.33
C ILE A 97 -4.21 -0.35 12.35
N PHE A 98 -5.45 -0.06 11.98
CA PHE A 98 -6.44 0.56 12.87
C PHE A 98 -6.81 -0.32 14.06
N THR A 99 -6.77 -1.62 13.92
CA THR A 99 -7.07 -2.57 15.01
C THR A 99 -5.85 -3.01 15.81
N SER A 100 -4.65 -2.68 15.38
CA SER A 100 -3.40 -3.03 16.07
C SER A 100 -3.28 -2.33 17.42
N LYS A 101 -2.76 -3.09 18.41
CA LYS A 101 -2.44 -2.56 19.75
C LYS A 101 -1.05 -1.95 19.84
N LYS A 102 -0.26 -2.05 18.78
CA LYS A 102 1.11 -1.54 18.75
C LYS A 102 1.14 -0.01 18.91
N PRO A 103 2.07 0.56 19.71
CA PRO A 103 2.14 2.02 19.93
C PRO A 103 2.25 2.82 18.62
N GLU A 104 3.06 2.37 17.68
CA GLU A 104 3.27 3.03 16.39
C GLU A 104 2.02 3.02 15.52
N ALA A 105 1.22 1.96 15.58
CA ALA A 105 -0.07 1.88 14.91
C ALA A 105 -1.09 2.82 15.55
N LYS A 106 -1.05 3.01 16.87
CA LYS A 106 -1.89 3.99 17.58
C LYS A 106 -1.52 5.42 17.20
N GLU A 107 -0.23 5.73 17.09
CA GLU A 107 0.23 7.04 16.63
C GLU A 107 -0.25 7.35 15.22
N PHE A 108 -0.10 6.39 14.30
CA PHE A 108 -0.59 6.52 12.93
C PHE A 108 -2.11 6.75 12.90
N ARG A 109 -2.88 5.95 13.64
CA ARG A 109 -4.34 6.11 13.74
C ARG A 109 -4.73 7.47 14.31
N SER A 110 -4.06 7.91 15.36
CA SER A 110 -4.27 9.23 15.98
C SER A 110 -4.03 10.35 14.96
N TRP A 111 -2.93 10.28 14.24
CA TRP A 111 -2.60 11.24 13.20
C TRP A 111 -3.66 11.25 12.07
N VAL A 112 -4.08 10.09 11.57
CA VAL A 112 -5.12 9.98 10.54
C VAL A 112 -6.43 10.60 11.02
N CYS A 113 -6.88 10.25 12.24
CA CYS A 113 -8.19 10.67 12.74
C CYS A 113 -8.22 12.13 13.20
N GLN A 114 -7.13 12.64 13.77
CA GLN A 114 -7.12 13.97 14.40
C GLN A 114 -6.54 15.05 13.48
N GLU A 115 -5.76 14.69 12.49
CA GLU A 115 -5.07 15.64 11.63
C GLU A 115 -5.42 15.47 10.15
N LEU A 116 -5.20 14.29 9.59
CA LEU A 116 -5.39 14.04 8.17
C LEU A 116 -6.86 14.15 7.75
N LEU A 117 -7.76 13.38 8.36
CA LEU A 117 -9.17 13.35 7.99
C LEU A 117 -9.88 14.69 8.23
N PRO A 118 -9.66 15.42 9.35
CA PRO A 118 -10.24 16.74 9.52
C PRO A 118 -9.80 17.76 8.47
N GLN A 119 -8.53 17.73 8.06
CA GLN A 119 -8.05 18.62 6.99
C GLN A 119 -8.66 18.28 5.64
N LEU A 120 -8.75 16.99 5.31
CA LEU A 120 -9.38 16.54 4.07
C LEU A 120 -10.86 16.90 4.01
N SER A 121 -11.60 16.76 5.13
CA SER A 121 -13.03 17.09 5.17
C SER A 121 -13.32 18.58 5.12
N THR A 122 -12.45 19.43 5.68
CA THR A 122 -12.63 20.88 5.71
C THR A 122 -12.07 21.59 4.47
N LYS A 123 -10.91 21.17 4.00
CA LYS A 123 -10.16 21.87 2.92
C LYS A 123 -10.18 21.12 1.61
N GLY A 124 -10.53 19.83 1.62
CA GLY A 124 -10.42 18.94 0.45
C GLY A 124 -8.99 18.47 0.13
N TYR A 125 -8.00 18.88 0.91
CA TYR A 125 -6.59 18.48 0.76
C TYR A 125 -5.86 18.49 2.10
N TYR A 126 -4.74 17.75 2.17
CA TYR A 126 -3.86 17.73 3.33
C TYR A 126 -2.56 18.49 3.03
N VAL A 127 -2.15 19.34 3.97
CA VAL A 127 -0.86 20.06 3.91
C VAL A 127 0.09 19.43 4.91
N MET A 128 1.20 18.88 4.44
CA MET A 128 2.26 18.40 5.32
C MET A 128 2.89 19.59 6.06
N ASN A 129 3.18 19.43 7.34
CA ASN A 129 3.66 20.51 8.22
C ASN A 129 4.96 21.22 7.74
N ASN A 130 5.70 20.60 6.82
CA ASN A 130 6.92 21.16 6.23
C ASN A 130 6.70 21.85 4.87
N VAL A 131 5.45 21.91 4.41
CA VAL A 131 5.10 22.48 3.11
C VAL A 131 4.27 23.73 3.35
N THR A 132 4.89 24.89 3.21
CA THR A 132 4.17 26.16 3.25
C THR A 132 3.44 26.38 1.92
N PRO A 133 2.34 27.16 1.88
CA PRO A 133 1.71 27.55 0.62
C PRO A 133 2.69 28.13 -0.41
N ALA A 134 3.71 28.84 0.05
CA ALA A 134 4.77 29.37 -0.79
C ALA A 134 5.64 28.26 -1.43
N THR A 135 5.99 27.20 -0.68
CA THR A 135 6.72 26.06 -1.22
C THR A 135 5.92 25.29 -2.25
N VAL A 136 4.61 25.11 -2.04
CA VAL A 136 3.70 24.49 -3.02
C VAL A 136 3.66 25.32 -4.32
N LEU A 137 3.56 26.62 -4.20
CA LEU A 137 3.54 27.53 -5.35
C LEU A 137 4.83 27.46 -6.16
N VAL A 138 5.99 27.38 -5.47
CA VAL A 138 7.30 27.23 -6.11
C VAL A 138 7.42 25.89 -6.83
N GLU A 139 6.98 24.81 -6.23
CA GLU A 139 7.01 23.48 -6.87
C GLU A 139 6.05 23.39 -8.07
N MET A 140 4.87 23.96 -7.96
CA MET A 140 3.94 24.06 -9.09
C MET A 140 4.51 24.91 -10.23
N SER A 141 5.19 26.01 -9.93
CA SER A 141 5.85 26.87 -10.94
C SER A 141 6.95 26.12 -11.69
N LYS A 142 7.74 25.30 -10.99
CA LYS A 142 8.76 24.45 -11.62
C LYS A 142 8.16 23.42 -12.57
N LEU A 143 7.04 22.80 -12.20
CA LEU A 143 6.34 21.82 -13.04
C LEU A 143 5.78 22.47 -14.31
N VAL A 144 5.19 23.67 -14.20
CA VAL A 144 4.69 24.44 -15.36
C VAL A 144 5.83 24.82 -16.28
N TYR A 145 6.94 25.33 -15.75
CA TYR A 145 8.12 25.68 -16.53
C TYR A 145 8.74 24.48 -17.26
N GLN A 146 8.81 23.33 -16.62
CA GLN A 146 9.28 22.08 -17.25
C GLN A 146 8.34 21.61 -18.35
N HIS A 147 7.03 21.82 -18.20
CA HIS A 147 6.04 21.47 -19.20
C HIS A 147 6.15 22.37 -20.45
N ASP A 148 6.29 23.67 -20.27
CA ASP A 148 6.46 24.63 -21.38
C ASP A 148 7.75 24.35 -22.16
N ASN A 149 8.86 24.06 -21.50
CA ASN A 149 10.11 23.69 -22.15
C ASN A 149 10.02 22.38 -22.94
N ARG A 150 9.18 21.41 -22.48
CA ARG A 150 8.91 20.20 -23.25
C ARG A 150 8.14 20.45 -24.52
N ILE A 151 7.23 21.40 -24.52
CA ILE A 151 6.44 21.77 -25.72
C ILE A 151 7.31 22.47 -26.75
N GLN A 152 8.28 23.31 -26.33
CA GLN A 152 9.20 24.01 -27.23
C GLN A 152 10.25 23.09 -27.88
N THR A 153 10.57 21.96 -27.30
CA THR A 153 11.51 20.97 -27.86
C THR A 153 10.86 19.98 -28.84
N LEU A 154 9.55 20.07 -29.08
CA LEU A 154 8.79 19.22 -30.00
C LEU A 154 8.41 19.90 -31.31
N GLU A 155 8.82 21.15 -31.55
CA GLU A 155 8.70 21.85 -32.84
C GLU A 155 9.91 21.61 -33.73
#